data_be9d26bee176b5d15341ff17bef1fa91
#
_entry.id   be9d26bee176b5d15341ff17bef1fa91
#
_cell.length_a   1.000
_cell.length_b   1.000
_cell.length_c   1.000
_cell.angle_alpha   90.00
_cell.angle_beta   90.00
_cell.angle_gamma   90.00
#
_symmetry.space_group_name_H-M   'P 1'
#
loop_
_entity.id
_entity.type
_entity.pdbx_description
1 polymer ?
#
loop_
_entity_poly.entity_id
_entity_poly.type
_entity_poly.pdbx_seq_one_letter_code
_entity_poly.pdbx_strand_id
1 'polypeptide(L)'
;MKILPAIDLQNGRCVRLLKGDFKEVTEYNHDPIAQVNIFKSHQLNYLHIVDLDGAETGNQLNKDVIAKILEIPDISIQVGGGIRSIRQVENMLEMGVSRIILGTALFQGNFIQDLKNNFDSSQIVLALDFKIINDTPTIYTHGWQDSSDIPLYQFLSDQPFYSNVLATDISLDGAMQGPSFNVYKDLLHLFKSINLIASGGIRSLDDLHTLKSLNIKEAIIGKAIYEKNISLRDLANDY
;
A
#
# COMPACT_ATOMS: atom_id res chain seq x y z
N MET A 1 -12.18 -8.17 8.28
CA MET A 1 -11.30 -7.21 7.55
C MET A 1 -9.98 -7.90 7.29
N LYS A 2 -9.44 -7.83 6.08
CA LYS A 2 -8.16 -8.44 5.74
C LYS A 2 -7.01 -7.53 6.20
N ILE A 3 -6.04 -8.08 6.90
CA ILE A 3 -4.82 -7.36 7.31
C ILE A 3 -3.70 -7.67 6.33
N LEU A 4 -3.01 -6.62 5.88
CA LEU A 4 -1.85 -6.70 5.01
C LEU A 4 -0.61 -6.15 5.76
N PRO A 5 0.21 -7.01 6.38
CA PRO A 5 1.50 -6.56 6.90
C PRO A 5 2.33 -5.94 5.80
N ALA A 6 2.94 -4.77 6.09
CA ALA A 6 3.77 -4.06 5.14
C ALA A 6 5.24 -4.50 5.25
N ILE A 7 5.87 -4.71 4.10
CA ILE A 7 7.31 -4.93 3.95
C ILE A 7 7.82 -3.90 2.95
N ASP A 8 8.68 -3.00 3.41
CA ASP A 8 9.44 -2.12 2.53
C ASP A 8 10.80 -2.77 2.28
N LEU A 9 11.14 -2.93 1.01
CA LEU A 9 12.41 -3.53 0.57
C LEU A 9 13.37 -2.44 0.12
N GLN A 10 14.55 -2.43 0.72
CA GLN A 10 15.68 -1.60 0.30
C GLN A 10 16.96 -2.43 0.35
N ASN A 11 17.71 -2.47 -0.75
CA ASN A 11 18.92 -3.28 -0.88
C ASN A 11 18.72 -4.76 -0.46
N GLY A 12 17.54 -5.33 -0.75
CA GLY A 12 17.19 -6.71 -0.42
C GLY A 12 16.83 -6.96 1.04
N ARG A 13 16.61 -5.93 1.86
CA ARG A 13 16.32 -6.01 3.30
C ARG A 13 14.97 -5.39 3.63
N CYS A 14 14.39 -5.82 4.76
CA CYS A 14 13.17 -5.22 5.31
C CYS A 14 13.52 -3.97 6.10
N VAL A 15 13.01 -2.84 5.67
CA VAL A 15 13.23 -1.55 6.29
C VAL A 15 11.91 -0.80 6.53
N ARG A 16 11.96 0.34 7.19
CA ARG A 16 10.90 1.34 7.25
C ARG A 16 11.50 2.73 7.15
N LEU A 17 10.85 3.58 6.37
CA LEU A 17 11.17 4.99 6.31
C LEU A 17 10.35 5.77 7.33
N LEU A 18 10.92 6.80 7.92
CA LEU A 18 10.14 7.76 8.70
C LEU A 18 9.53 8.79 7.74
N LYS A 19 8.18 8.81 7.66
CA LYS A 19 7.42 9.72 6.77
C LYS A 19 7.92 9.73 5.31
N GLY A 20 8.36 8.57 4.80
CA GLY A 20 8.86 8.45 3.43
C GLY A 20 10.26 9.03 3.17
N ASP A 21 10.99 9.47 4.21
CA ASP A 21 12.34 10.00 4.04
C ASP A 21 13.37 8.87 3.88
N PHE A 22 13.96 8.77 2.68
CA PHE A 22 14.99 7.78 2.34
C PHE A 22 16.29 7.92 3.15
N LYS A 23 16.46 9.03 3.87
CA LYS A 23 17.61 9.24 4.76
C LYS A 23 17.36 8.74 6.18
N GLU A 24 16.10 8.58 6.56
CA GLU A 24 15.70 8.11 7.89
C GLU A 24 15.18 6.67 7.82
N VAL A 25 16.10 5.73 7.64
CA VAL A 25 15.85 4.30 7.46
C VAL A 25 16.06 3.54 8.76
N THR A 26 15.06 2.76 9.18
CA THR A 26 15.22 1.76 10.24
C THR A 26 15.18 0.37 9.63
N GLU A 27 16.23 -0.42 9.82
CA GLU A 27 16.26 -1.84 9.41
C GLU A 27 15.62 -2.70 10.51
N TYR A 28 14.64 -3.52 10.16
CA TYR A 28 13.98 -4.44 11.10
C TYR A 28 14.38 -5.90 10.88
N ASN A 29 14.64 -6.30 9.65
CA ASN A 29 15.06 -7.65 9.33
C ASN A 29 15.87 -7.67 8.03
N HIS A 30 17.06 -8.28 8.06
CA HIS A 30 17.90 -8.44 6.87
C HIS A 30 17.48 -9.62 5.99
N ASP A 31 16.53 -10.45 6.45
CA ASP A 31 16.00 -11.57 5.69
C ASP A 31 14.48 -11.41 5.46
N PRO A 32 14.05 -10.89 4.29
CA PRO A 32 12.65 -10.76 3.95
C PRO A 32 11.88 -12.09 3.94
N ILE A 33 12.54 -13.20 3.58
CA ILE A 33 11.91 -14.52 3.56
C ILE A 33 11.59 -14.99 4.98
N ALA A 34 12.53 -14.79 5.93
CA ALA A 34 12.26 -15.05 7.33
C ALA A 34 11.11 -14.18 7.86
N GLN A 35 11.05 -12.90 7.47
CA GLN A 35 9.96 -12.01 7.88
C GLN A 35 8.60 -12.47 7.34
N VAL A 36 8.51 -12.89 6.08
CA VAL A 36 7.29 -13.45 5.50
C VAL A 36 6.86 -14.72 6.21
N ASN A 37 7.79 -15.62 6.53
CA ASN A 37 7.50 -16.85 7.27
C ASN A 37 6.97 -16.55 8.69
N ILE A 38 7.45 -15.50 9.35
CA ILE A 38 6.89 -15.02 10.63
C ILE A 38 5.43 -14.60 10.44
N PHE A 39 5.10 -13.80 9.43
CA PHE A 39 3.72 -13.40 9.15
C PHE A 39 2.84 -14.59 8.82
N LYS A 40 3.31 -15.49 7.96
CA LYS A 40 2.60 -16.72 7.59
C LYS A 40 2.30 -17.61 8.80
N SER A 41 3.23 -17.76 9.74
CA SER A 41 3.03 -18.56 10.96
C SER A 41 1.89 -18.04 11.84
N HIS A 42 1.47 -16.79 11.63
CA HIS A 42 0.33 -16.15 12.27
C HIS A 42 -0.88 -15.98 11.32
N GLN A 43 -0.94 -16.75 10.22
CA GLN A 43 -2.03 -16.74 9.24
C GLN A 43 -2.21 -15.41 8.49
N LEU A 44 -1.21 -14.52 8.52
CA LEU A 44 -1.19 -13.27 7.79
C LEU A 44 -0.58 -13.50 6.40
N ASN A 45 -1.40 -14.06 5.50
CA ASN A 45 -0.96 -14.55 4.19
C ASN A 45 -1.09 -13.53 3.05
N TYR A 46 -1.61 -12.34 3.33
CA TYR A 46 -1.73 -11.26 2.37
C TYR A 46 -0.75 -10.15 2.72
N LEU A 47 0.19 -9.84 1.84
CA LEU A 47 1.26 -8.90 2.14
C LEU A 47 1.22 -7.68 1.22
N HIS A 48 1.61 -6.55 1.78
CA HIS A 48 1.87 -5.32 1.04
C HIS A 48 3.37 -5.10 0.96
N ILE A 49 3.92 -5.10 -0.25
CA ILE A 49 5.36 -4.96 -0.49
C ILE A 49 5.63 -3.68 -1.28
N VAL A 50 6.58 -2.88 -0.82
CA VAL A 50 7.08 -1.71 -1.53
C VAL A 50 8.56 -1.90 -1.88
N ASP A 51 8.89 -1.89 -3.17
CA ASP A 51 10.27 -1.81 -3.65
C ASP A 51 10.74 -0.34 -3.57
N LEU A 52 11.42 0.02 -2.48
CA LEU A 52 11.91 1.38 -2.27
C LEU A 52 13.02 1.75 -3.25
N ASP A 53 13.91 0.81 -3.59
CA ASP A 53 14.94 1.04 -4.61
C ASP A 53 14.29 1.29 -5.97
N GLY A 54 13.19 0.56 -6.25
CA GLY A 54 12.36 0.79 -7.43
C GLY A 54 11.69 2.16 -7.39
N ALA A 55 11.16 2.57 -6.26
CA ALA A 55 10.50 3.87 -6.11
C ALA A 55 11.48 5.02 -6.40
N GLU A 56 12.73 4.91 -5.94
CA GLU A 56 13.78 5.90 -6.17
C GLU A 56 14.27 5.89 -7.63
N THR A 57 14.62 4.72 -8.16
CA THR A 57 15.34 4.61 -9.45
C THR A 57 14.45 4.37 -10.67
N GLY A 58 13.22 3.88 -10.47
CA GLY A 58 12.34 3.38 -11.53
C GLY A 58 12.65 1.97 -12.02
N ASN A 59 13.65 1.30 -11.41
CA ASN A 59 14.07 -0.06 -11.75
C ASN A 59 13.72 -1.01 -10.59
N GLN A 60 13.09 -2.15 -10.91
CA GLN A 60 12.71 -3.15 -9.90
C GLN A 60 13.93 -3.93 -9.39
N LEU A 61 14.73 -3.31 -8.53
CA LEU A 61 15.98 -3.88 -8.03
C LEU A 61 15.78 -5.04 -7.05
N ASN A 62 14.61 -5.10 -6.37
CA ASN A 62 14.28 -6.19 -5.45
C ASN A 62 13.47 -7.32 -6.10
N LYS A 63 13.42 -7.39 -7.46
CA LYS A 63 12.67 -8.40 -8.20
C LYS A 63 12.98 -9.83 -7.77
N ASP A 64 14.25 -10.15 -7.54
CA ASP A 64 14.67 -11.50 -7.15
C ASP A 64 14.21 -11.87 -5.73
N VAL A 65 14.15 -10.89 -4.83
CA VAL A 65 13.60 -11.09 -3.47
C VAL A 65 12.08 -11.32 -3.55
N ILE A 66 11.39 -10.53 -4.36
CA ILE A 66 9.94 -10.68 -4.59
C ILE A 66 9.63 -12.05 -5.19
N ALA A 67 10.43 -12.51 -6.17
CA ALA A 67 10.28 -13.85 -6.75
C ALA A 67 10.41 -14.96 -5.69
N LYS A 68 11.40 -14.86 -4.81
CA LYS A 68 11.56 -15.84 -3.71
C LYS A 68 10.40 -15.80 -2.70
N ILE A 69 9.82 -14.63 -2.44
CA ILE A 69 8.63 -14.51 -1.59
C ILE A 69 7.45 -15.25 -2.22
N LEU A 70 7.28 -15.15 -3.55
CA LEU A 70 6.21 -15.81 -4.30
C LEU A 70 6.35 -17.35 -4.33
N GLU A 71 7.56 -17.89 -4.09
CA GLU A 71 7.78 -19.34 -3.94
C GLU A 71 7.21 -19.89 -2.62
N ILE A 72 6.90 -19.03 -1.63
CA ILE A 72 6.33 -19.45 -0.36
C ILE A 72 4.86 -19.82 -0.58
N PRO A 73 4.42 -21.07 -0.31
CA PRO A 73 3.04 -21.49 -0.56
C PRO A 73 2.02 -20.62 0.18
N ASP A 74 0.83 -20.45 -0.39
CA ASP A 74 -0.33 -19.77 0.19
C ASP A 74 -0.10 -18.28 0.53
N ILE A 75 0.95 -17.66 0.02
CA ILE A 75 1.19 -16.22 0.13
C ILE A 75 0.60 -15.51 -1.08
N SER A 76 -0.12 -14.42 -0.82
CA SER A 76 -0.61 -13.48 -1.82
C SER A 76 -0.01 -12.11 -1.56
N ILE A 77 0.57 -11.49 -2.58
CA ILE A 77 1.23 -10.19 -2.42
C ILE A 77 0.66 -9.14 -3.36
N GLN A 78 0.60 -7.91 -2.87
CA GLN A 78 0.51 -6.73 -3.71
C GLN A 78 1.82 -5.97 -3.66
N VAL A 79 2.28 -5.49 -4.81
CA VAL A 79 3.60 -4.87 -4.95
C VAL A 79 3.48 -3.49 -5.56
N GLY A 80 4.17 -2.52 -4.95
CA GLY A 80 4.38 -1.17 -5.46
C GLY A 80 5.85 -0.78 -5.42
N GLY A 81 6.15 0.43 -5.88
CA GLY A 81 7.51 0.98 -5.90
C GLY A 81 8.11 0.99 -7.31
N GLY A 82 8.15 2.17 -7.93
CA GLY A 82 8.84 2.41 -9.20
C GLY A 82 8.26 1.77 -10.45
N ILE A 83 7.04 1.24 -10.41
CA ILE A 83 6.36 0.67 -11.57
C ILE A 83 5.80 1.84 -12.40
N ARG A 84 6.35 2.06 -13.62
CA ARG A 84 6.10 3.25 -14.45
C ARG A 84 5.77 2.92 -15.90
N SER A 85 5.63 1.65 -16.25
CA SER A 85 5.32 1.21 -17.63
C SER A 85 4.42 -0.02 -17.64
N ILE A 86 3.62 -0.18 -18.70
CA ILE A 86 2.76 -1.34 -18.94
C ILE A 86 3.56 -2.64 -18.87
N ARG A 87 4.74 -2.66 -19.48
CA ARG A 87 5.61 -3.85 -19.46
C ARG A 87 6.08 -4.23 -18.06
N GLN A 88 6.33 -3.26 -17.17
CA GLN A 88 6.66 -3.57 -15.78
C GLN A 88 5.46 -4.18 -15.03
N VAL A 89 4.25 -3.68 -15.30
CA VAL A 89 3.01 -4.27 -14.75
C VAL A 89 2.85 -5.72 -15.22
N GLU A 90 2.98 -5.97 -16.54
CA GLU A 90 2.91 -7.32 -17.12
C GLU A 90 3.92 -8.26 -16.46
N ASN A 91 5.19 -7.87 -16.41
CA ASN A 91 6.26 -8.68 -15.82
C ASN A 91 5.99 -9.07 -14.37
N MET A 92 5.44 -8.17 -13.56
CA MET A 92 5.10 -8.45 -12.16
C MET A 92 3.92 -9.41 -12.04
N LEU A 93 2.88 -9.22 -12.86
CA LEU A 93 1.71 -10.12 -12.89
C LEU A 93 2.10 -11.52 -13.39
N GLU A 94 2.92 -11.63 -14.45
CA GLU A 94 3.46 -12.90 -14.96
C GLU A 94 4.31 -13.64 -13.92
N MET A 95 5.00 -12.90 -13.06
CA MET A 95 5.78 -13.46 -11.95
C MET A 95 4.90 -14.04 -10.83
N GLY A 96 3.59 -13.70 -10.81
CA GLY A 96 2.62 -14.20 -9.82
C GLY A 96 2.20 -13.17 -8.77
N VAL A 97 2.58 -11.91 -8.91
CA VAL A 97 2.08 -10.83 -8.05
C VAL A 97 0.57 -10.69 -8.25
N SER A 98 -0.20 -10.68 -7.16
CA SER A 98 -1.66 -10.70 -7.22
C SER A 98 -2.25 -9.34 -7.61
N ARG A 99 -1.66 -8.24 -7.16
CA ARG A 99 -2.09 -6.87 -7.46
C ARG A 99 -0.90 -5.94 -7.57
N ILE A 100 -0.98 -5.02 -8.52
CA ILE A 100 0.04 -3.99 -8.76
C ILE A 100 -0.43 -2.66 -8.19
N ILE A 101 0.41 -2.05 -7.37
CA ILE A 101 0.14 -0.77 -6.71
C ILE A 101 0.81 0.34 -7.52
N LEU A 102 0.03 1.28 -7.97
CA LEU A 102 0.45 2.38 -8.83
C LEU A 102 0.07 3.71 -8.19
N GLY A 103 1.04 4.60 -8.04
CA GLY A 103 0.89 5.95 -7.52
C GLY A 103 1.24 6.99 -8.58
N THR A 104 2.41 7.62 -8.49
CA THR A 104 2.86 8.71 -9.36
C THR A 104 2.66 8.45 -10.87
N ALA A 105 2.84 7.20 -11.32
CA ALA A 105 2.67 6.84 -12.72
C ALA A 105 1.25 7.07 -13.25
N LEU A 106 0.22 7.04 -12.40
CA LEU A 106 -1.17 7.28 -12.77
C LEU A 106 -1.40 8.68 -13.38
N PHE A 107 -0.52 9.62 -13.07
CA PHE A 107 -0.60 11.01 -13.50
C PHE A 107 0.26 11.30 -14.74
N GLN A 108 0.85 10.28 -15.36
CA GLN A 108 1.74 10.43 -16.50
C GLN A 108 1.05 10.10 -17.83
N GLY A 109 0.87 11.09 -18.69
CA GLY A 109 0.35 10.91 -20.05
C GLY A 109 -0.94 10.10 -20.10
N ASN A 110 -0.96 9.03 -20.92
CA ASN A 110 -2.11 8.15 -21.08
C ASN A 110 -2.01 6.86 -20.23
N PHE A 111 -1.09 6.77 -19.27
CA PHE A 111 -0.78 5.52 -18.56
C PHE A 111 -2.01 4.88 -17.92
N ILE A 112 -2.88 5.67 -17.28
CA ILE A 112 -4.11 5.14 -16.64
C ILE A 112 -5.08 4.55 -17.67
N GLN A 113 -5.15 5.13 -18.88
CA GLN A 113 -5.98 4.59 -19.97
C GLN A 113 -5.36 3.31 -20.56
N ASP A 114 -4.04 3.27 -20.68
CA ASP A 114 -3.32 2.09 -21.15
C ASP A 114 -3.49 0.92 -20.17
N LEU A 115 -3.46 1.18 -18.85
CA LEU A 115 -3.77 0.18 -17.83
C LEU A 115 -5.18 -0.40 -18.02
N LYS A 116 -6.18 0.46 -18.22
CA LYS A 116 -7.56 0.05 -18.44
C LYS A 116 -7.74 -0.83 -19.67
N ASN A 117 -6.95 -0.59 -20.71
CA ASN A 117 -7.03 -1.33 -21.96
C ASN A 117 -6.34 -2.72 -21.88
N ASN A 118 -5.39 -2.90 -20.96
CA ASN A 118 -4.52 -4.08 -20.93
C ASN A 118 -4.75 -4.99 -19.72
N PHE A 119 -5.36 -4.49 -18.62
CA PHE A 119 -5.45 -5.26 -17.37
C PHE A 119 -6.84 -5.22 -16.78
N ASP A 120 -7.17 -6.27 -16.02
CA ASP A 120 -8.36 -6.31 -15.20
C ASP A 120 -8.24 -5.33 -14.03
N SER A 121 -9.33 -4.62 -13.71
CA SER A 121 -9.33 -3.67 -12.59
C SER A 121 -9.02 -4.32 -11.24
N SER A 122 -9.29 -5.62 -11.10
CA SER A 122 -8.97 -6.37 -9.88
C SER A 122 -7.47 -6.54 -9.63
N GLN A 123 -6.65 -6.45 -10.70
CA GLN A 123 -5.20 -6.58 -10.64
C GLN A 123 -4.49 -5.26 -10.30
N ILE A 124 -5.19 -4.14 -10.39
CA ILE A 124 -4.64 -2.80 -10.21
C ILE A 124 -5.15 -2.18 -8.90
N VAL A 125 -4.26 -1.58 -8.14
CA VAL A 125 -4.56 -0.77 -6.96
C VAL A 125 -4.10 0.65 -7.21
N LEU A 126 -5.02 1.60 -7.17
CA LEU A 126 -4.68 3.02 -7.22
C LEU A 126 -4.16 3.44 -5.84
N ALA A 127 -2.87 3.76 -5.75
CA ALA A 127 -2.27 4.34 -4.55
C ALA A 127 -2.42 5.86 -4.59
N LEU A 128 -3.31 6.35 -3.76
CA LEU A 128 -3.65 7.76 -3.65
C LEU A 128 -3.17 8.27 -2.29
N ASP A 129 -1.91 8.65 -2.26
CA ASP A 129 -1.27 9.26 -1.10
C ASP A 129 -1.71 10.71 -1.02
N PHE A 130 -2.20 11.17 0.12
CA PHE A 130 -2.79 12.49 0.24
C PHE A 130 -2.38 13.22 1.51
N LYS A 131 -2.51 14.56 1.48
CA LYS A 131 -2.57 15.43 2.66
C LYS A 131 -3.87 16.23 2.65
N ILE A 132 -4.35 16.61 3.83
CA ILE A 132 -5.47 17.52 3.94
C ILE A 132 -4.93 18.95 3.85
N ILE A 133 -5.33 19.68 2.81
CA ILE A 133 -4.97 21.08 2.57
C ILE A 133 -6.27 21.87 2.48
N ASN A 134 -6.44 22.86 3.36
CA ASN A 134 -7.67 23.67 3.43
C ASN A 134 -8.95 22.79 3.42
N ASP A 135 -8.98 21.79 4.32
CA ASP A 135 -10.05 20.78 4.47
C ASP A 135 -10.29 19.88 3.26
N THR A 136 -9.42 19.91 2.26
CA THR A 136 -9.52 19.09 1.05
C THR A 136 -8.39 18.05 1.01
N PRO A 137 -8.70 16.74 0.95
CA PRO A 137 -7.69 15.73 0.68
C PRO A 137 -7.13 15.92 -0.73
N THR A 138 -5.87 16.30 -0.81
CA THR A 138 -5.15 16.56 -2.07
C THR A 138 -4.07 15.51 -2.29
N ILE A 139 -3.99 14.96 -3.51
CA ILE A 139 -3.05 13.89 -3.84
C ILE A 139 -1.62 14.42 -3.94
N TYR A 140 -0.69 13.62 -3.41
CA TYR A 140 0.75 13.83 -3.50
C TYR A 140 1.41 12.75 -4.35
N THR A 141 2.51 13.13 -5.00
CA THR A 141 3.27 12.26 -5.91
C THR A 141 4.77 12.32 -5.61
N HIS A 142 5.59 11.58 -6.38
CA HIS A 142 7.06 11.59 -6.29
C HIS A 142 7.60 11.34 -4.86
N GLY A 143 7.09 10.27 -4.22
CA GLY A 143 7.51 9.94 -2.85
C GLY A 143 7.11 11.04 -1.85
N TRP A 144 5.90 11.60 -2.03
CA TRP A 144 5.27 12.60 -1.15
C TRP A 144 5.88 14.00 -1.21
N GLN A 145 6.73 14.28 -2.20
CA GLN A 145 7.42 15.56 -2.33
C GLN A 145 6.58 16.62 -3.04
N ASP A 146 5.78 16.21 -4.03
CA ASP A 146 5.05 17.13 -4.89
C ASP A 146 3.54 17.01 -4.66
N SER A 147 2.87 18.16 -4.44
CA SER A 147 1.41 18.24 -4.57
C SER A 147 1.03 18.10 -6.05
N SER A 148 0.03 17.26 -6.33
CA SER A 148 -0.53 17.19 -7.69
C SER A 148 -1.56 18.29 -7.96
N ASP A 149 -1.97 19.01 -6.91
CA ASP A 149 -3.10 19.96 -6.90
C ASP A 149 -4.46 19.33 -7.29
N ILE A 150 -4.52 18.00 -7.35
CA ILE A 150 -5.73 17.24 -7.69
C ILE A 150 -6.41 16.78 -6.40
N PRO A 151 -7.68 17.16 -6.15
CA PRO A 151 -8.45 16.64 -5.04
C PRO A 151 -8.69 15.13 -5.19
N LEU A 152 -8.51 14.37 -4.09
CA LEU A 152 -8.69 12.92 -4.04
C LEU A 152 -10.05 12.46 -4.58
N TYR A 153 -11.11 13.13 -4.15
CA TYR A 153 -12.47 12.75 -4.56
C TYR A 153 -12.74 13.05 -6.05
N GLN A 154 -12.17 14.13 -6.58
CA GLN A 154 -12.29 14.44 -8.00
C GLN A 154 -11.61 13.38 -8.86
N PHE A 155 -10.37 13.03 -8.51
CA PHE A 155 -9.63 11.99 -9.23
C PHE A 155 -10.39 10.67 -9.30
N LEU A 156 -10.96 10.22 -8.16
CA LEU A 156 -11.73 8.98 -8.13
C LEU A 156 -13.02 9.05 -8.95
N SER A 157 -13.69 10.20 -8.97
CA SER A 157 -14.87 10.41 -9.81
C SER A 157 -14.55 10.26 -11.31
N ASP A 158 -13.34 10.65 -11.71
CA ASP A 158 -12.88 10.58 -13.10
C ASP A 158 -12.40 9.15 -13.47
N GLN A 159 -12.25 8.25 -12.48
CA GLN A 159 -11.69 6.91 -12.67
C GLN A 159 -12.64 5.77 -12.20
N PRO A 160 -13.89 5.70 -12.65
CA PRO A 160 -14.88 4.74 -12.13
C PRO A 160 -14.60 3.28 -12.50
N PHE A 161 -13.65 3.02 -13.39
CA PHE A 161 -13.24 1.67 -13.80
C PHE A 161 -12.49 0.93 -12.65
N TYR A 162 -11.75 1.65 -11.85
CA TYR A 162 -10.90 1.05 -10.83
C TYR A 162 -11.64 0.92 -9.50
N SER A 163 -11.60 -0.28 -8.93
CA SER A 163 -12.27 -0.58 -7.67
C SER A 163 -11.32 -0.62 -6.47
N ASN A 164 -10.07 -1.03 -6.63
CA ASN A 164 -9.13 -1.11 -5.51
C ASN A 164 -8.43 0.24 -5.31
N VAL A 165 -8.65 0.84 -4.16
CA VAL A 165 -8.11 2.16 -3.80
C VAL A 165 -7.36 2.05 -2.48
N LEU A 166 -6.06 2.26 -2.53
CA LEU A 166 -5.20 2.44 -1.36
C LEU A 166 -5.13 3.94 -1.06
N ALA A 167 -5.64 4.35 0.09
CA ALA A 167 -5.61 5.75 0.52
C ALA A 167 -4.71 5.90 1.75
N THR A 168 -3.62 6.66 1.60
CA THR A 168 -2.64 6.90 2.66
C THR A 168 -2.61 8.38 3.01
N ASP A 169 -2.95 8.73 4.26
CA ASP A 169 -2.65 10.06 4.78
C ASP A 169 -1.16 10.12 5.14
N ILE A 170 -0.39 10.79 4.28
CA ILE A 170 1.07 10.84 4.42
C ILE A 170 1.54 11.71 5.59
N SER A 171 0.68 12.53 6.15
CA SER A 171 0.99 13.27 7.39
C SER A 171 0.94 12.38 8.64
N LEU A 172 0.18 11.29 8.55
CA LEU A 172 -0.03 10.32 9.63
C LEU A 172 0.83 9.05 9.47
N ASP A 173 1.35 8.77 8.26
CA ASP A 173 2.14 7.54 8.05
C ASP A 173 3.38 7.52 8.91
N GLY A 174 3.58 6.40 9.60
CA GLY A 174 4.66 6.24 10.58
C GLY A 174 4.53 7.09 11.84
N ALA A 175 3.55 8.00 11.95
CA ALA A 175 3.39 8.90 13.09
C ALA A 175 2.69 8.26 14.30
N MET A 176 2.02 7.10 14.12
CA MET A 176 1.31 6.39 15.19
C MET A 176 0.24 7.27 15.89
N GLN A 177 -0.51 8.06 15.11
CA GLN A 177 -1.52 9.00 15.62
C GLN A 177 -2.97 8.60 15.34
N GLY A 178 -3.17 7.45 14.71
CA GLY A 178 -4.44 6.96 14.19
C GLY A 178 -4.64 7.33 12.72
N PRO A 179 -5.45 6.56 11.98
CA PRO A 179 -5.70 6.79 10.55
C PRO A 179 -6.74 7.89 10.32
N SER A 180 -6.83 8.37 9.08
CA SER A 180 -7.79 9.42 8.64
C SER A 180 -9.23 8.90 8.51
N PHE A 181 -9.87 8.55 9.64
CA PHE A 181 -11.21 7.96 9.66
C PHE A 181 -12.27 8.77 8.90
N ASN A 182 -12.21 10.11 8.98
CA ASN A 182 -13.18 10.97 8.30
C ASN A 182 -13.07 10.89 6.79
N VAL A 183 -11.85 10.93 6.25
CA VAL A 183 -11.62 10.76 4.81
C VAL A 183 -12.10 9.39 4.34
N TYR A 184 -11.86 8.34 5.13
CA TYR A 184 -12.34 6.99 4.79
C TYR A 184 -13.87 6.89 4.81
N LYS A 185 -14.56 7.54 5.75
CA LYS A 185 -16.02 7.62 5.76
C LYS A 185 -16.56 8.30 4.51
N ASP A 186 -15.94 9.43 4.13
CA ASP A 186 -16.34 10.18 2.94
C ASP A 186 -16.11 9.35 1.67
N LEU A 187 -14.95 8.68 1.53
CA LEU A 187 -14.66 7.79 0.41
C LEU A 187 -15.72 6.69 0.28
N LEU A 188 -16.05 6.00 1.37
CA LEU A 188 -17.06 4.93 1.36
C LEU A 188 -18.48 5.46 1.15
N HIS A 189 -18.75 6.72 1.52
CA HIS A 189 -20.02 7.36 1.26
C HIS A 189 -20.20 7.75 -0.21
N LEU A 190 -19.17 8.35 -0.80
CA LEU A 190 -19.19 8.86 -2.17
C LEU A 190 -19.00 7.73 -3.21
N PHE A 191 -18.17 6.73 -2.91
CA PHE A 191 -17.78 5.69 -3.87
C PHE A 191 -18.15 4.29 -3.35
N LYS A 192 -19.41 3.89 -3.56
CA LYS A 192 -19.96 2.63 -2.99
C LYS A 192 -19.33 1.35 -3.53
N SER A 193 -18.72 1.40 -4.72
CA SER A 193 -18.13 0.24 -5.41
C SER A 193 -16.65 0.03 -5.12
N ILE A 194 -15.98 0.95 -4.42
CA ILE A 194 -14.55 0.78 -4.16
C ILE A 194 -14.27 -0.23 -3.05
N ASN A 195 -13.19 -0.96 -3.22
CA ASN A 195 -12.52 -1.70 -2.16
C ASN A 195 -11.44 -0.79 -1.58
N LEU A 196 -11.80 -0.09 -0.49
CA LEU A 196 -10.87 0.81 0.19
C LEU A 196 -9.88 0.02 1.03
N ILE A 197 -8.59 0.26 0.80
CA ILE A 197 -7.47 -0.24 1.57
C ILE A 197 -6.98 0.91 2.44
N ALA A 198 -7.16 0.81 3.74
CA ALA A 198 -6.71 1.85 4.68
C ALA A 198 -5.21 1.74 4.95
N SER A 199 -4.51 2.86 4.94
CA SER A 199 -3.07 2.94 5.21
C SER A 199 -2.68 4.23 5.91
N GLY A 200 -1.57 4.19 6.66
CA GLY A 200 -1.04 5.33 7.40
C GLY A 200 -1.66 5.50 8.79
N GLY A 201 -0.82 5.73 9.78
CA GLY A 201 -1.22 6.12 11.13
C GLY A 201 -1.75 5.03 12.06
N ILE A 202 -2.10 3.84 11.59
CA ILE A 202 -2.64 2.75 12.43
C ILE A 202 -1.66 2.41 13.56
N ARG A 203 -2.15 2.46 14.82
CA ARG A 203 -1.34 2.34 16.04
C ARG A 203 -1.77 1.25 16.99
N SER A 204 -3.06 0.85 16.95
CA SER A 204 -3.66 -0.04 17.95
C SER A 204 -4.76 -0.93 17.35
N LEU A 205 -5.17 -1.97 18.09
CA LEU A 205 -6.32 -2.78 17.75
C LEU A 205 -7.62 -1.96 17.72
N ASP A 206 -7.75 -0.93 18.55
CA ASP A 206 -8.93 -0.06 18.56
C ASP A 206 -9.08 0.71 17.25
N ASP A 207 -7.95 1.14 16.65
CA ASP A 207 -7.98 1.74 15.31
C ASP A 207 -8.51 0.73 14.28
N LEU A 208 -8.06 -0.53 14.34
CA LEU A 208 -8.53 -1.60 13.45
C LEU A 208 -9.99 -1.95 13.67
N HIS A 209 -10.47 -2.01 14.91
CA HIS A 209 -11.88 -2.21 15.23
C HIS A 209 -12.73 -1.07 14.65
N THR A 210 -12.24 0.16 14.75
CA THR A 210 -12.91 1.33 14.15
C THR A 210 -12.98 1.23 12.64
N LEU A 211 -11.87 0.89 11.96
CA LEU A 211 -11.85 0.65 10.51
C LEU A 211 -12.82 -0.47 10.09
N LYS A 212 -12.85 -1.57 10.85
CA LYS A 212 -13.77 -2.68 10.62
C LYS A 212 -15.24 -2.25 10.77
N SER A 213 -15.55 -1.42 11.78
CA SER A 213 -16.90 -0.86 12.00
C SER A 213 -17.37 0.06 10.86
N LEU A 214 -16.43 0.71 10.17
CA LEU A 214 -16.69 1.50 8.96
C LEU A 214 -16.88 0.64 7.70
N ASN A 215 -16.87 -0.70 7.81
CA ASN A 215 -16.92 -1.65 6.70
C ASN A 215 -15.70 -1.58 5.74
N ILE A 216 -14.57 -1.08 6.19
CA ILE A 216 -13.30 -1.19 5.45
C ILE A 216 -12.90 -2.66 5.37
N LYS A 217 -12.57 -3.09 4.16
CA LYS A 217 -12.31 -4.52 3.89
C LYS A 217 -10.84 -4.89 4.07
N GLU A 218 -9.94 -3.97 3.88
CA GLU A 218 -8.50 -4.20 3.92
C GLU A 218 -7.77 -3.07 4.65
N ALA A 219 -6.73 -3.42 5.42
CA ALA A 219 -5.88 -2.45 6.10
C ALA A 219 -4.42 -2.86 6.05
N ILE A 220 -3.54 -1.91 5.73
CA ILE A 220 -2.09 -2.10 5.71
C ILE A 220 -1.53 -1.68 7.06
N ILE A 221 -0.73 -2.54 7.67
CA ILE A 221 -0.08 -2.29 8.94
C ILE A 221 1.43 -2.47 8.80
N GLY A 222 2.16 -1.40 9.05
CA GLY A 222 3.62 -1.42 9.06
C GLY A 222 4.16 -1.28 10.48
N LYS A 223 4.54 -0.07 10.84
CA LYS A 223 5.28 0.30 12.07
C LYS A 223 4.69 -0.31 13.34
N ALA A 224 3.36 -0.32 13.50
CA ALA A 224 2.70 -0.85 14.69
C ALA A 224 3.00 -2.34 14.96
N ILE A 225 3.23 -3.15 13.92
CA ILE A 225 3.67 -4.54 14.07
C ILE A 225 5.13 -4.60 14.49
N TYR A 226 6.00 -3.89 13.79
CA TYR A 226 7.45 -3.94 14.03
C TYR A 226 7.84 -3.38 15.42
N GLU A 227 7.15 -2.35 15.88
CA GLU A 227 7.33 -1.77 17.21
C GLU A 227 6.53 -2.50 18.31
N LYS A 228 5.83 -3.60 17.96
CA LYS A 228 5.07 -4.44 18.88
C LYS A 228 3.90 -3.73 19.58
N ASN A 229 3.39 -2.64 19.02
CA ASN A 229 2.16 -1.99 19.48
C ASN A 229 0.92 -2.84 19.18
N ILE A 230 0.99 -3.62 18.10
CA ILE A 230 -0.01 -4.63 17.74
C ILE A 230 0.72 -5.97 17.62
N SER A 231 0.29 -6.97 18.38
CA SER A 231 0.91 -8.28 18.29
C SER A 231 0.36 -9.06 17.10
N LEU A 232 1.23 -9.87 16.46
CA LEU A 232 0.82 -10.75 15.37
C LEU A 232 -0.22 -11.78 15.82
N ARG A 233 -0.17 -12.20 17.10
CA ARG A 233 -1.13 -13.13 17.69
C ARG A 233 -2.53 -12.52 17.76
N ASP A 234 -2.64 -11.26 18.16
CA ASP A 234 -3.93 -10.58 18.25
C ASP A 234 -4.53 -10.39 16.85
N LEU A 235 -3.69 -10.05 15.86
CA LEU A 235 -4.13 -9.98 14.46
C LEU A 235 -4.66 -11.33 13.95
N ALA A 236 -3.96 -12.42 14.25
CA ALA A 236 -4.37 -13.76 13.83
C ALA A 236 -5.68 -14.23 14.49
N ASN A 237 -6.01 -13.73 15.69
CA ASN A 237 -7.24 -14.08 16.39
C ASN A 237 -8.45 -13.26 15.95
N ASP A 238 -8.27 -11.99 15.59
CA ASP A 238 -9.35 -11.03 15.36
C ASP A 238 -9.69 -10.83 13.87
N TYR A 239 -8.80 -11.24 12.97
CA TYR A 239 -8.86 -10.97 11.52
C TYR A 239 -8.51 -12.16 10.65
#